data_eff646200e6dd2d7c39a2ee9f9b342ac
#
_entry.id   eff646200e6dd2d7c39a2ee9f9b342ac
#
_cell.length_a   1.000
_cell.length_b   1.000
_cell.length_c   1.000
_cell.angle_alpha   90.00
_cell.angle_beta   90.00
_cell.angle_gamma   90.00
#
_symmetry.space_group_name_H-M   'P 1'
#
loop_
_entity.id
_entity.type
_entity.pdbx_description
1 polymer ?
#
loop_
_entity_poly.entity_id
_entity_poly.type
_entity_poly.pdbx_seq_one_letter_code
_entity_poly.pdbx_strand_id
1 'polypeptide(L)'
;MEELLKSLDSDLVLIDTVIGEEIIELHARKDTVEETCPYCGAKSKSVHSVYRKTISDLPIQEKMVKIILHKRLFFCRNTDCSRPLFSEMLSFVDRYGRRTNRLTKKIREIAMNMSARSAKKVVNEGISNISDDTILRILKKTTDHS
;
A
#
# COMPACT_ATOMS: atom_id res chain seq x y z
N MET A 1 15.78 4.02 6.77
CA MET A 1 14.65 3.34 6.09
C MET A 1 13.46 3.11 7.00
N GLU A 2 13.68 2.80 8.27
CA GLU A 2 12.58 2.64 9.22
C GLU A 2 11.75 3.92 9.39
N GLU A 3 12.41 5.06 9.40
CA GLU A 3 11.74 6.36 9.50
C GLU A 3 10.79 6.63 8.32
N LEU A 4 11.14 6.15 7.12
CA LEU A 4 10.29 6.26 5.93
C LEU A 4 9.02 5.42 6.08
N LEU A 5 9.13 4.22 6.65
CA LEU A 5 7.97 3.38 6.93
C LEU A 5 7.08 4.02 8.00
N LYS A 6 7.68 4.54 9.06
CA LYS A 6 6.93 5.17 10.15
C LYS A 6 6.23 6.45 9.73
N SER A 7 6.70 7.10 8.66
CA SER A 7 5.99 8.24 8.06
C SER A 7 4.68 7.84 7.38
N LEU A 8 4.57 6.58 6.95
CA LEU A 8 3.32 6.03 6.41
C LEU A 8 2.36 5.64 7.52
N ASP A 9 2.87 4.91 8.50
CA ASP A 9 2.12 4.43 9.66
C ASP A 9 3.11 4.17 10.79
N SER A 10 2.88 4.77 11.95
CA SER A 10 3.77 4.65 13.11
C SER A 10 3.87 3.22 13.66
N ASP A 11 2.89 2.36 13.32
CA ASP A 11 2.87 0.96 13.75
C ASP A 11 3.73 0.04 12.88
N LEU A 12 4.26 0.54 11.76
CA LEU A 12 5.11 -0.25 10.89
C LEU A 12 6.51 -0.44 11.47
N VAL A 13 7.01 -1.66 11.37
CA VAL A 13 8.35 -2.05 11.79
C VAL A 13 9.08 -2.64 10.59
N LEU A 14 10.31 -2.18 10.37
CA LEU A 14 11.17 -2.70 9.31
C LEU A 14 11.75 -4.05 9.73
N ILE A 15 11.55 -5.07 8.89
CA ILE A 15 12.10 -6.41 9.11
C ILE A 15 13.45 -6.55 8.42
N ASP A 16 13.53 -6.11 7.17
CA ASP A 16 14.72 -6.25 6.34
C ASP A 16 14.69 -5.23 5.20
N THR A 17 15.88 -4.90 4.67
CA THR A 17 16.05 -4.02 3.51
C THR A 17 16.95 -4.69 2.50
N VAL A 18 16.49 -4.75 1.25
CA VAL A 18 17.28 -5.27 0.13
C VAL A 18 17.43 -4.13 -0.88
N ILE A 19 18.68 -3.68 -1.08
CA ILE A 19 18.98 -2.59 -1.99
C ILE A 19 19.59 -3.16 -3.29
N GLY A 20 18.81 -3.09 -4.37
CA GLY A 20 19.26 -3.46 -5.71
C GLY A 20 19.70 -2.24 -6.52
N GLU A 21 20.05 -2.46 -7.77
CA GLU A 21 20.45 -1.38 -8.67
C GLU A 21 19.27 -0.48 -9.05
N GLU A 22 18.08 -1.06 -9.26
CA GLU A 22 16.90 -0.35 -9.72
C GLU A 22 15.76 -0.36 -8.71
N ILE A 23 15.75 -1.30 -7.77
CA ILE A 23 14.65 -1.51 -6.83
C ILE A 23 15.20 -1.63 -5.41
N ILE A 24 14.51 -0.98 -4.48
CA ILE A 24 14.71 -1.16 -3.05
C ILE A 24 13.50 -1.91 -2.52
N GLU A 25 13.74 -3.04 -1.84
CA GLU A 25 12.68 -3.79 -1.15
C GLU A 25 12.75 -3.52 0.34
N LEU A 26 11.66 -3.06 0.91
CA LEU A 26 11.51 -2.86 2.35
C LEU A 26 10.52 -3.90 2.87
N HIS A 27 11.04 -4.87 3.62
CA HIS A 27 10.20 -5.87 4.27
C HIS A 27 9.71 -5.31 5.60
N ALA A 28 8.41 -5.29 5.79
CA ALA A 28 7.79 -4.64 6.93
C ALA A 28 6.60 -5.43 7.47
N ARG A 29 6.25 -5.15 8.72
CA ARG A 29 5.05 -5.68 9.36
C ARG A 29 4.44 -4.60 10.25
N LYS A 30 3.17 -4.73 10.54
CA LYS A 30 2.48 -3.87 11.48
C LYS A 30 2.66 -4.45 12.89
N ASP A 31 3.10 -3.62 13.83
CA ASP A 31 3.43 -4.05 15.19
C ASP A 31 2.27 -3.72 16.14
N THR A 32 1.14 -4.38 15.95
CA THR A 32 -0.03 -4.30 16.82
C THR A 32 -0.38 -5.67 17.36
N VAL A 33 -0.93 -5.72 18.57
CA VAL A 33 -1.34 -6.99 19.20
C VAL A 33 -2.73 -7.43 18.74
N GLU A 34 -3.62 -6.45 18.55
CA GLU A 34 -4.99 -6.71 18.13
C GLU A 34 -5.40 -5.85 16.96
N GLU A 35 -6.35 -6.33 16.19
CA GLU A 35 -6.94 -5.61 15.07
C GLU A 35 -8.45 -5.68 15.13
N THR A 36 -9.09 -4.71 14.49
CA THR A 36 -10.55 -4.59 14.47
C THR A 36 -11.11 -5.19 13.19
N CYS A 37 -12.09 -6.07 13.33
CA CYS A 37 -12.81 -6.60 12.17
C CYS A 37 -13.54 -5.48 11.44
N PRO A 38 -13.28 -5.28 10.13
CA PRO A 38 -13.94 -4.21 9.37
C PRO A 38 -15.42 -4.48 9.10
N TYR A 39 -15.88 -5.71 9.33
CA TYR A 39 -17.26 -6.10 9.05
C TYR A 39 -18.18 -5.96 10.25
N CYS A 40 -17.69 -6.14 11.47
CA CYS A 40 -18.50 -6.11 12.69
C CYS A 40 -17.96 -5.19 13.80
N GLY A 41 -16.72 -4.71 13.68
CA GLY A 41 -16.09 -3.84 14.68
C GLY A 41 -15.51 -4.57 15.89
N ALA A 42 -15.61 -5.88 15.97
CA ALA A 42 -15.04 -6.65 17.07
C ALA A 42 -13.52 -6.70 16.97
N LYS A 43 -12.84 -6.65 18.11
CA LYS A 43 -11.38 -6.76 18.17
C LYS A 43 -10.94 -8.21 18.30
N SER A 44 -9.84 -8.56 17.64
CA SER A 44 -9.28 -9.91 17.68
C SER A 44 -7.77 -9.86 17.86
N LYS A 45 -7.25 -10.81 18.63
CA LYS A 45 -5.82 -11.07 18.81
C LYS A 45 -5.42 -12.40 18.15
N SER A 46 -6.37 -13.11 17.55
CA SER A 46 -6.16 -14.45 17.02
C SER A 46 -5.73 -14.39 15.56
N VAL A 47 -4.45 -14.64 15.31
CA VAL A 47 -3.90 -14.67 13.96
C VAL A 47 -4.14 -16.05 13.34
N HIS A 48 -4.75 -16.08 12.16
CA HIS A 48 -4.92 -17.29 11.37
C HIS A 48 -3.65 -17.61 10.58
N SER A 49 -3.15 -16.61 9.84
CA SER A 49 -2.00 -16.78 8.96
C SER A 49 -1.38 -15.41 8.61
N VAL A 50 -0.19 -15.49 8.01
CA VAL A 50 0.53 -14.33 7.51
C VAL A 50 0.80 -14.53 6.03
N TYR A 51 0.57 -13.51 5.21
CA TYR A 51 0.85 -13.55 3.79
C TYR A 51 1.58 -12.28 3.36
N ARG A 52 2.29 -12.35 2.25
CA ARG A 52 3.05 -11.21 1.73
C ARG A 52 2.20 -10.42 0.74
N LYS A 53 2.23 -9.11 0.86
CA LYS A 53 1.62 -8.18 -0.08
C LYS A 53 2.65 -7.17 -0.52
N THR A 54 2.85 -7.02 -1.82
CA THR A 54 3.77 -6.04 -2.39
C THR A 54 3.03 -4.74 -2.68
N ILE A 55 3.54 -3.64 -2.14
CA ILE A 55 2.99 -2.31 -2.31
C ILE A 55 4.09 -1.40 -2.83
N SER A 56 3.82 -0.69 -3.94
CA SER A 56 4.76 0.29 -4.48
C SER A 56 4.65 1.60 -3.71
N ASP A 57 5.79 2.23 -3.47
CA ASP A 57 5.88 3.52 -2.79
C ASP A 57 6.71 4.51 -3.61
N LEU A 58 6.81 5.74 -3.12
CA LEU A 58 7.61 6.80 -3.75
C LEU A 58 9.06 6.33 -3.94
N PRO A 59 9.70 6.70 -5.05
CA PRO A 59 11.09 6.30 -5.29
C PRO A 59 12.06 6.98 -4.33
N ILE A 60 13.20 6.33 -4.11
CA ILE A 60 14.31 6.85 -3.32
C ILE A 60 15.55 6.83 -4.20
N GLN A 61 16.21 7.99 -4.35
CA GLN A 61 17.44 8.11 -5.14
C GLN A 61 17.33 7.47 -6.53
N GLU A 62 16.21 7.74 -7.20
CA GLU A 62 15.89 7.23 -8.55
C GLU A 62 15.64 5.72 -8.61
N LYS A 63 15.57 5.04 -7.46
CA LYS A 63 15.23 3.62 -7.37
C LYS A 63 13.77 3.46 -6.99
N MET A 64 13.09 2.53 -7.64
CA MET A 64 11.73 2.16 -7.29
C MET A 64 11.71 1.50 -5.92
N VAL A 65 10.69 1.79 -5.11
CA VAL A 65 10.54 1.20 -3.78
C VAL A 65 9.37 0.24 -3.77
N LYS A 66 9.63 -0.99 -3.32
CA LYS A 66 8.61 -2.01 -3.09
C LYS A 66 8.58 -2.33 -1.60
N ILE A 67 7.42 -2.13 -0.98
CA ILE A 67 7.19 -2.53 0.39
C ILE A 67 6.60 -3.94 0.36
N ILE A 68 7.34 -4.90 0.89
CA ILE A 68 6.88 -6.28 1.02
C ILE A 68 6.30 -6.42 2.42
N LEU A 69 4.99 -6.29 2.51
CA LEU A 69 4.29 -6.28 3.78
C LEU A 69 3.92 -7.70 4.19
N HIS A 70 4.31 -8.08 5.41
CA HIS A 70 3.92 -9.33 6.05
C HIS A 70 2.59 -9.10 6.74
N LYS A 71 1.51 -9.28 6.00
CA LYS A 71 0.16 -8.95 6.39
C LYS A 71 -0.51 -10.12 7.08
N ARG A 72 -1.21 -9.84 8.19
CA ARG A 72 -1.87 -10.87 8.98
C ARG A 72 -3.34 -11.02 8.60
N LEU A 73 -3.78 -12.27 8.61
CA LEU A 73 -5.20 -12.63 8.50
C LEU A 73 -5.65 -13.09 9.90
N PHE A 74 -6.67 -12.45 10.43
CA PHE A 74 -7.18 -12.70 11.77
C PHE A 74 -8.47 -13.51 11.76
N PHE A 75 -8.67 -14.29 12.82
CA PHE A 75 -10.00 -14.86 13.09
C PHE A 75 -10.90 -13.79 13.70
N CYS A 76 -12.10 -13.62 13.16
CA CYS A 76 -13.13 -12.84 13.84
C CYS A 76 -13.80 -13.74 14.87
N ARG A 77 -13.70 -13.37 16.14
CA ARG A 77 -14.25 -14.17 17.24
C ARG A 77 -15.70 -13.83 17.57
N ASN A 78 -16.29 -12.89 16.84
CA ASN A 78 -17.71 -12.54 17.00
C ASN A 78 -18.56 -13.54 16.21
N THR A 79 -19.31 -14.36 16.91
CA THR A 79 -20.18 -15.39 16.31
C THR A 79 -21.29 -14.81 15.46
N ASP A 80 -21.65 -13.54 15.67
CA ASP A 80 -22.68 -12.85 14.90
C ASP A 80 -22.13 -12.18 13.63
N CYS A 81 -20.81 -12.23 13.43
CA CYS A 81 -20.20 -11.65 12.24
C CYS A 81 -20.39 -12.57 11.02
N SER A 82 -20.69 -11.97 9.87
CA SER A 82 -20.86 -12.70 8.61
C SER A 82 -19.54 -13.27 8.05
N ARG A 83 -18.41 -12.80 8.55
CA ARG A 83 -17.08 -13.20 8.07
C ARG A 83 -16.26 -13.82 9.20
N PRO A 84 -15.80 -15.08 9.04
CA PRO A 84 -14.97 -15.74 10.06
C PRO A 84 -13.53 -15.26 10.09
N LEU A 85 -13.06 -14.65 9.00
CA LEU A 85 -11.69 -14.14 8.84
C LEU A 85 -11.70 -12.73 8.31
N PHE A 86 -10.69 -11.94 8.72
CA PHE A 86 -10.46 -10.61 8.16
C PHE A 86 -8.97 -10.29 8.06
N SER A 87 -8.59 -9.55 7.03
CA SER A 87 -7.24 -9.02 6.88
C SER A 87 -7.06 -7.77 7.72
N GLU A 88 -5.89 -7.59 8.32
CA GLU A 88 -5.57 -6.33 8.99
C GLU A 88 -5.63 -5.17 8.00
N MET A 89 -6.12 -4.03 8.47
CA MET A 89 -6.29 -2.84 7.64
C MET A 89 -5.03 -1.98 7.70
N LEU A 90 -4.75 -1.32 6.57
CA LEU A 90 -3.63 -0.42 6.42
C LEU A 90 -4.16 0.99 6.13
N SER A 91 -3.63 1.99 6.85
CA SER A 91 -4.09 3.38 6.71
C SER A 91 -3.53 4.08 5.47
N PHE A 92 -2.45 3.58 4.92
CA PHE A 92 -1.66 4.25 3.88
C PHE A 92 -1.86 3.68 2.47
N VAL A 93 -2.77 2.74 2.32
CA VAL A 93 -3.11 2.11 1.04
C VAL A 93 -4.60 1.77 1.03
N ASP A 94 -5.24 1.97 -0.11
CA ASP A 94 -6.64 1.61 -0.27
C ASP A 94 -6.82 0.09 -0.21
N ARG A 95 -8.00 -0.34 0.20
CA ARG A 95 -8.35 -1.76 0.19
C ARG A 95 -8.11 -2.33 -1.22
N TYR A 96 -7.39 -3.45 -1.30
CA TYR A 96 -6.94 -4.07 -2.56
C TYR A 96 -5.97 -3.20 -3.37
N GLY A 97 -5.55 -2.05 -2.85
CA GLY A 97 -4.58 -1.18 -3.51
C GLY A 97 -3.18 -1.80 -3.59
N ARG A 98 -2.43 -1.44 -4.62
CA ARG A 98 -1.06 -1.92 -4.86
C ARG A 98 -0.03 -0.79 -4.75
N ARG A 99 -0.47 0.40 -4.39
CA ARG A 99 0.36 1.59 -4.25
C ARG A 99 -0.02 2.31 -2.99
N THR A 100 0.97 2.95 -2.36
CA THR A 100 0.69 3.84 -1.23
C THR A 100 -0.14 5.04 -1.74
N ASN A 101 -0.93 5.61 -0.85
CA ASN A 101 -1.76 6.78 -1.20
C ASN A 101 -0.89 7.97 -1.62
N ARG A 102 0.30 8.15 -1.02
CA ARG A 102 1.22 9.22 -1.40
C ARG A 102 1.81 9.01 -2.79
N LEU A 103 2.07 7.77 -3.22
CA LEU A 103 2.50 7.47 -4.58
C LEU A 103 1.38 7.77 -5.58
N THR A 104 0.16 7.33 -5.28
CA THR A 104 -1.01 7.62 -6.12
C THR A 104 -1.22 9.13 -6.28
N LYS A 105 -1.05 9.88 -5.19
CA LYS A 105 -1.15 11.34 -5.22
C LYS A 105 -0.10 11.96 -6.14
N LYS A 106 1.14 11.46 -6.08
CA LYS A 106 2.22 11.95 -6.94
C LYS A 106 1.95 11.67 -8.42
N ILE A 107 1.49 10.46 -8.75
CA ILE A 107 1.11 10.09 -10.12
C ILE A 107 -0.01 11.00 -10.62
N ARG A 108 -1.01 11.26 -9.78
CA ARG A 108 -2.12 12.17 -10.12
C ARG A 108 -1.63 13.57 -10.43
N GLU A 109 -0.74 14.11 -9.60
CA GLU A 109 -0.17 15.46 -9.81
C GLU A 109 0.56 15.56 -11.16
N ILE A 110 1.33 14.54 -11.51
CA ILE A 110 2.01 14.46 -12.80
C ILE A 110 0.99 14.38 -13.93
N ALA A 111 0.00 13.50 -13.81
CA ALA A 111 -0.98 13.23 -14.85
C ALA A 111 -1.92 14.42 -15.12
N MET A 112 -2.18 15.26 -14.11
CA MET A 112 -3.02 16.44 -14.26
C MET A 112 -2.39 17.53 -15.11
N ASN A 113 -1.06 17.51 -15.29
CA ASN A 113 -0.32 18.53 -16.03
C ASN A 113 0.10 18.07 -17.43
N MET A 114 -0.26 16.85 -17.85
CA MET A 114 0.12 16.31 -19.15
C MET A 114 -0.86 15.21 -19.59
N SER A 115 -0.73 14.74 -20.85
CA SER A 115 -1.55 13.64 -21.34
C SER A 115 -1.23 12.33 -20.58
N ALA A 116 -2.18 11.38 -20.57
CA ALA A 116 -1.97 10.08 -19.92
C ALA A 116 -0.75 9.34 -20.49
N ARG A 117 -0.53 9.44 -21.82
CA ARG A 117 0.64 8.82 -22.46
C ARG A 117 1.95 9.45 -22.00
N SER A 118 2.00 10.77 -21.92
CA SER A 118 3.19 11.51 -21.45
C SER A 118 3.44 11.22 -19.97
N ALA A 119 2.38 11.21 -19.16
CA ALA A 119 2.47 10.89 -17.73
C ALA A 119 3.00 9.47 -17.51
N LYS A 120 2.53 8.49 -18.30
CA LYS A 120 3.02 7.11 -18.26
C LYS A 120 4.53 7.08 -18.48
N LYS A 121 5.02 7.80 -19.49
CA LYS A 121 6.44 7.84 -19.81
C LYS A 121 7.24 8.41 -18.64
N VAL A 122 6.82 9.54 -18.07
CA VAL A 122 7.50 10.16 -16.92
C VAL A 122 7.50 9.24 -15.70
N VAL A 123 6.37 8.64 -15.39
CA VAL A 123 6.23 7.74 -14.25
C VAL A 123 7.10 6.49 -14.41
N ASN A 124 7.09 5.87 -15.60
CA ASN A 124 7.86 4.64 -15.85
C ASN A 124 9.37 4.88 -15.91
N GLU A 125 9.81 6.11 -16.19
CA GLU A 125 11.24 6.44 -16.23
C GLU A 125 11.88 6.48 -14.84
N GLY A 126 11.12 6.66 -13.77
CA GLY A 126 11.74 6.76 -12.47
C GLY A 126 10.84 6.64 -11.25
N ILE A 127 9.55 6.45 -11.41
CA ILE A 127 8.61 6.45 -10.28
C ILE A 127 7.98 5.09 -10.06
N SER A 128 7.35 4.51 -11.09
CA SER A 128 6.67 3.22 -10.97
C SER A 128 6.34 2.67 -12.35
N ASN A 129 6.17 1.35 -12.45
CA ASN A 129 5.67 0.72 -13.67
C ASN A 129 4.15 0.80 -13.67
N ILE A 130 3.58 1.47 -14.66
CA ILE A 130 2.15 1.77 -14.69
C ILE A 130 1.67 1.84 -16.15
N SER A 131 0.43 1.46 -16.39
CA SER A 131 -0.20 1.54 -17.72
C SER A 131 -0.97 2.85 -17.89
N ASP A 132 -1.27 3.19 -19.16
CA ASP A 132 -2.13 4.34 -19.49
C ASP A 132 -3.50 4.21 -18.81
N ASP A 133 -4.06 2.99 -18.81
CA ASP A 133 -5.37 2.72 -18.23
C ASP A 133 -5.37 2.96 -16.72
N THR A 134 -4.27 2.63 -16.04
CA THR A 134 -4.13 2.88 -14.61
C THR A 134 -4.10 4.37 -14.31
N ILE A 135 -3.36 5.16 -15.12
CA ILE A 135 -3.31 6.61 -14.98
C ILE A 135 -4.70 7.22 -15.19
N LEU A 136 -5.42 6.79 -16.23
CA LEU A 136 -6.77 7.25 -16.52
C LEU A 136 -7.73 6.90 -15.38
N ARG A 137 -7.57 5.72 -14.78
CA ARG A 137 -8.36 5.29 -13.63
C ARG A 137 -8.12 6.18 -12.42
N ILE A 138 -6.86 6.53 -12.14
CA ILE A 138 -6.47 7.44 -11.05
C ILE A 138 -7.11 8.82 -11.26
N LEU A 139 -7.05 9.36 -12.47
CA LEU A 139 -7.66 10.64 -12.82
C LEU A 139 -9.18 10.60 -12.66
N LYS A 140 -9.81 9.52 -13.09
CA LYS A 140 -11.27 9.35 -12.98
C LYS A 140 -11.73 9.35 -11.53
N LYS A 141 -11.03 8.65 -10.64
CA LYS A 141 -11.34 8.66 -9.19
C LYS A 141 -11.27 10.07 -8.62
N THR A 142 -10.32 10.87 -9.06
CA THR A 142 -10.17 12.25 -8.62
C THR A 142 -11.39 13.09 -9.03
N THR A 143 -11.89 12.89 -10.25
CA THR A 143 -13.05 13.60 -10.78
C THR A 143 -14.33 13.20 -10.04
N ASP A 144 -14.49 11.90 -9.77
CA ASP A 144 -15.68 11.35 -9.11
C ASP A 144 -15.80 11.78 -7.63
N HIS A 145 -14.72 12.23 -7.01
CA HIS A 145 -14.69 12.70 -5.62
C HIS A 145 -14.75 14.21 -5.45
N SER A 146 -14.85 14.95 -6.53
CA SER A 146 -14.90 16.41 -6.50
C SER A 146 -16.31 17.00 -6.29
#